data_7c93d9521a3ae3fe44de8f3e1307e172
#
_entry.id   7c93d9521a3ae3fe44de8f3e1307e172
#
_cell.length_a   1.000
_cell.length_b   1.000
_cell.length_c   1.000
_cell.angle_alpha   90.00
_cell.angle_beta   90.00
_cell.angle_gamma   90.00
#
_symmetry.space_group_name_H-M   'P 1'
#
loop_
_entity.id
_entity.type
_entity.pdbx_description
1 polymer ?
#
loop_
_entity_poly.entity_id
_entity_poly.type
_entity_poly.pdbx_seq_one_letter_code
_entity_poly.pdbx_strand_id
1 'polypeptide(L)'
;MAGAAKNQIPIQEGIYTWPSESPQLIASKCKGCGEVTFPKQDSCPSCTGRSAEPILLSRRGTLWTWTVQRFPPPVPPYAGSADRESFVPFGVGYVELPEGIRVESRLTENDPEKLCIGKEMELVIEKFGEDEEGNELMTFAFQPVGD
;
A
#
# COMPACT_ATOMS: atom_id res chain seq x y z
N MET A 1 -32.78 -2.32 1.17
CA MET A 1 -32.14 -2.23 1.77
C MET A 1 -31.22 -1.52 1.49
N ALA A 2 -31.27 -0.79 2.09
CA ALA A 2 -30.26 -0.05 1.84
C ALA A 2 -29.45 -0.83 1.01
N GLY A 3 -29.43 -0.50 -0.11
CA GLY A 3 -28.71 -1.19 -1.05
C GLY A 3 -27.68 -2.06 -0.40
N ALA A 4 -27.66 -3.27 -0.74
CA ALA A 4 -26.64 -4.13 -0.26
C ALA A 4 -25.31 -3.39 -0.38
N ALA A 5 -24.60 -3.30 0.71
CA ALA A 5 -23.27 -2.77 0.66
C ALA A 5 -22.51 -3.58 -0.37
N LYS A 6 -21.84 -2.91 -1.30
CA LYS A 6 -20.99 -3.60 -2.25
C LYS A 6 -19.93 -4.35 -1.47
N ASN A 7 -19.58 -5.54 -1.95
CA ASN A 7 -18.48 -6.27 -1.34
C ASN A 7 -17.18 -5.50 -1.54
N GLN A 8 -16.45 -5.33 -0.48
CA GLN A 8 -15.13 -4.72 -0.53
C GLN A 8 -14.10 -5.83 -0.46
N ILE A 9 -13.33 -5.99 -1.53
CA ILE A 9 -12.34 -7.06 -1.61
C ILE A 9 -10.96 -6.47 -1.88
N PRO A 10 -9.91 -7.06 -1.31
CA PRO A 10 -8.56 -6.58 -1.62
C PRO A 10 -8.26 -6.73 -3.10
N ILE A 11 -7.56 -5.74 -3.65
CA ILE A 11 -7.14 -5.80 -5.05
C ILE A 11 -6.20 -6.99 -5.29
N GLN A 12 -5.50 -7.42 -4.25
CA GLN A 12 -4.66 -8.60 -4.26
C GLN A 12 -4.66 -9.21 -2.87
N GLU A 13 -4.89 -10.52 -2.80
CA GLU A 13 -4.87 -11.21 -1.51
C GLU A 13 -3.47 -11.37 -0.96
N GLY A 14 -3.35 -11.40 0.36
CA GLY A 14 -2.07 -11.64 1.01
C GLY A 14 -1.20 -10.43 1.20
N ILE A 15 -1.69 -9.24 0.84
CA ILE A 15 -0.92 -8.00 0.99
C ILE A 15 -1.16 -7.35 2.35
N TYR A 16 -2.40 -7.40 2.84
CA TYR A 16 -2.74 -6.84 4.14
C TYR A 16 -3.88 -7.65 4.77
N THR A 17 -4.05 -7.49 6.08
CA THR A 17 -5.13 -8.19 6.79
C THR A 17 -6.47 -7.55 6.41
N TRP A 18 -7.44 -8.39 5.99
CA TRP A 18 -8.74 -7.92 5.54
C TRP A 18 -9.76 -9.04 5.61
N PRO A 19 -10.98 -8.79 6.09
CA PRO A 19 -11.42 -7.53 6.70
C PRO A 19 -10.85 -7.35 8.10
N SER A 20 -10.62 -6.10 8.49
CA SER A 20 -10.07 -5.79 9.82
C SER A 20 -10.36 -4.33 10.15
N GLU A 21 -10.58 -4.04 11.43
CA GLU A 21 -10.72 -2.66 11.89
C GLU A 21 -9.38 -1.94 11.93
N SER A 22 -8.29 -2.70 11.99
CA SER A 22 -6.93 -2.15 11.99
C SER A 22 -6.07 -2.93 11.02
N PRO A 23 -6.30 -2.79 9.70
CA PRO A 23 -5.53 -3.53 8.71
C PRO A 23 -4.03 -3.28 8.87
N GLN A 24 -3.24 -4.32 8.64
CA GLN A 24 -1.79 -4.25 8.68
C GLN A 24 -1.22 -4.93 7.44
N LEU A 25 -0.12 -4.39 6.92
CA LEU A 25 0.56 -5.00 5.79
C LEU A 25 1.20 -6.32 6.25
N ILE A 26 1.17 -7.31 5.37
CA ILE A 26 1.73 -8.63 5.65
C ILE A 26 3.08 -8.74 4.95
N ALA A 27 4.13 -8.84 5.72
CA ALA A 27 5.49 -8.99 5.24
C ALA A 27 6.03 -10.35 5.63
N SER A 28 7.26 -10.65 5.29
CA SER A 28 7.94 -11.84 5.77
C SER A 28 9.28 -11.47 6.41
N LYS A 29 9.65 -12.25 7.40
CA LYS A 29 10.94 -12.09 8.07
C LYS A 29 11.69 -13.40 7.97
N CYS A 30 12.91 -13.34 7.48
CA CYS A 30 13.76 -14.52 7.36
C CYS A 30 14.27 -14.94 8.73
N LYS A 31 14.04 -16.20 9.12
CA LYS A 31 14.53 -16.72 10.40
C LYS A 31 16.03 -16.89 10.40
N GLY A 32 16.63 -17.03 9.22
CA GLY A 32 18.07 -17.21 9.11
C GLY A 32 18.87 -15.93 9.27
N CYS A 33 18.49 -14.87 8.55
CA CYS A 33 19.27 -13.63 8.56
C CYS A 33 18.51 -12.41 9.10
N GLY A 34 17.20 -12.55 9.37
CA GLY A 34 16.41 -11.45 9.91
C GLY A 34 15.91 -10.43 8.89
N GLU A 35 16.17 -10.64 7.62
CA GLU A 35 15.72 -9.69 6.58
C GLU A 35 14.21 -9.65 6.51
N VAL A 36 13.66 -8.43 6.42
CA VAL A 36 12.21 -8.20 6.29
C VAL A 36 11.92 -7.83 4.85
N THR A 37 10.93 -8.50 4.26
CA THR A 37 10.57 -8.32 2.85
C THR A 37 9.08 -8.07 2.71
N PHE A 38 8.71 -7.09 1.92
CA PHE A 38 7.31 -6.82 1.58
C PHE A 38 7.19 -6.66 0.05
N PRO A 39 6.22 -7.31 -0.58
CA PRO A 39 5.21 -8.22 -0.02
C PRO A 39 5.83 -9.52 0.50
N LYS A 40 5.01 -10.30 1.21
CA LYS A 40 5.43 -11.56 1.79
C LYS A 40 6.01 -12.51 0.72
N GLN A 41 7.14 -13.14 1.02
CA GLN A 41 7.79 -14.10 0.14
C GLN A 41 8.19 -15.34 0.91
N ASP A 42 8.24 -16.48 0.22
CA ASP A 42 8.65 -17.74 0.83
C ASP A 42 10.17 -17.86 0.98
N SER A 43 10.91 -17.18 0.11
CA SER A 43 12.37 -17.22 0.16
C SER A 43 12.91 -15.83 0.44
N CYS A 44 14.07 -15.78 1.08
CA CYS A 44 14.73 -14.53 1.41
C CYS A 44 15.58 -14.04 0.25
N PRO A 45 15.37 -12.80 -0.24
CA PRO A 45 16.20 -12.28 -1.33
C PRO A 45 17.62 -11.96 -0.90
N SER A 46 17.88 -11.86 0.42
CA SER A 46 19.21 -11.53 0.91
C SER A 46 20.10 -12.76 1.07
N CYS A 47 19.59 -13.82 1.72
CA CYS A 47 20.40 -15.02 1.99
C CYS A 47 19.92 -16.26 1.23
N THR A 48 18.89 -16.13 0.40
CA THR A 48 18.29 -17.20 -0.39
C THR A 48 17.71 -18.37 0.42
N GLY A 49 17.65 -18.23 1.76
CA GLY A 49 17.02 -19.22 2.61
C GLY A 49 15.51 -19.28 2.40
N ARG A 50 14.90 -20.39 2.83
CA ARG A 50 13.45 -20.59 2.71
C ARG A 50 12.75 -20.66 4.05
N SER A 51 13.31 -20.01 5.06
CA SER A 51 12.74 -20.03 6.41
C SER A 51 12.07 -18.70 6.75
N ALA A 52 11.48 -18.03 5.77
CA ALA A 52 10.73 -16.80 5.99
C ALA A 52 9.40 -17.10 6.65
N GLU A 53 9.02 -16.26 7.61
CA GLU A 53 7.71 -16.37 8.27
C GLU A 53 6.93 -15.07 8.07
N PRO A 54 5.59 -15.13 8.02
CA PRO A 54 4.80 -13.92 7.89
C PRO A 54 4.85 -13.09 9.16
N ILE A 55 4.98 -11.78 9.00
CA ILE A 55 4.86 -10.83 10.11
C ILE A 55 3.94 -9.69 9.68
N LEU A 56 3.35 -9.02 10.65
CA LEU A 56 2.53 -7.85 10.41
C LEU A 56 3.37 -6.60 10.66
N LEU A 57 3.28 -5.65 9.74
CA LEU A 57 4.03 -4.41 9.84
C LEU A 57 3.25 -3.38 10.65
N SER A 58 3.96 -2.46 11.28
CA SER A 58 3.35 -1.35 12.00
C SER A 58 2.53 -0.51 11.02
N ARG A 59 1.49 0.13 11.53
CA ARG A 59 0.60 0.97 10.72
C ARG A 59 1.12 2.38 10.52
N ARG A 60 2.10 2.81 11.31
CA ARG A 60 2.67 4.16 11.23
C ARG A 60 4.16 4.10 10.93
N GLY A 61 4.59 5.07 10.14
CA GLY A 61 5.99 5.20 9.79
C GLY A 61 6.29 6.63 9.38
N THR A 62 7.44 6.81 8.76
CA THR A 62 7.95 8.12 8.39
C THR A 62 8.10 8.20 6.88
N LEU A 63 7.61 9.29 6.28
CA LEU A 63 7.76 9.49 4.85
C LEU A 63 9.23 9.70 4.53
N TRP A 64 9.82 8.75 3.81
CA TRP A 64 11.24 8.77 3.49
C TRP A 64 11.53 9.54 2.20
N THR A 65 10.65 9.36 1.20
CA THR A 65 10.69 10.14 -0.04
C THR A 65 9.34 10.08 -0.71
N TRP A 66 9.09 10.98 -1.67
CA TRP A 66 7.80 11.02 -2.34
C TRP A 66 7.92 11.69 -3.71
N THR A 67 6.92 11.43 -4.53
CA THR A 67 6.70 12.13 -5.79
C THR A 67 5.21 12.17 -6.08
N VAL A 68 4.81 12.86 -7.12
CA VAL A 68 3.42 12.89 -7.56
C VAL A 68 3.36 12.33 -8.98
N GLN A 69 2.56 11.28 -9.15
CA GLN A 69 2.32 10.67 -10.46
C GLN A 69 1.33 11.56 -11.20
N ARG A 70 1.76 12.20 -12.27
CA ARG A 70 0.95 13.19 -12.99
C ARG A 70 0.38 12.68 -14.30
N PHE A 71 0.83 11.50 -14.74
CA PHE A 71 0.34 10.88 -15.96
C PHE A 71 -0.16 9.49 -15.63
N PRO A 72 -1.22 9.00 -16.33
CA PRO A 72 -1.71 7.65 -16.06
C PRO A 72 -0.62 6.63 -16.41
N PRO A 73 -0.37 5.67 -15.49
CA PRO A 73 0.56 4.58 -15.80
C PRO A 73 -0.01 3.69 -16.92
N PRO A 74 0.85 2.87 -17.55
CA PRO A 74 0.38 1.95 -18.58
C PRO A 74 -0.70 0.99 -18.08
N VAL A 75 -1.69 0.70 -18.89
CA VAL A 75 -2.75 -0.25 -18.60
C VAL A 75 -2.58 -1.44 -19.55
N PRO A 76 -2.51 -2.70 -19.07
CA PRO A 76 -2.22 -3.09 -17.70
C PRO A 76 -0.77 -2.84 -17.32
N PRO A 77 -0.38 -2.91 -16.04
CA PRO A 77 -1.16 -3.42 -14.90
C PRO A 77 -1.99 -2.37 -14.15
N TYR A 78 -1.88 -1.09 -14.51
CA TYR A 78 -2.63 -0.06 -13.82
C TYR A 78 -4.15 -0.28 -14.01
N ALA A 79 -4.92 -0.26 -12.92
CA ALA A 79 -6.36 -0.51 -12.94
C ALA A 79 -7.22 0.76 -12.97
N GLY A 80 -6.58 1.93 -12.94
CA GLY A 80 -7.31 3.19 -13.00
C GLY A 80 -7.53 3.66 -14.44
N SER A 81 -7.91 4.93 -14.59
CA SER A 81 -8.16 5.51 -15.91
C SER A 81 -6.87 5.73 -16.69
N ALA A 82 -6.83 5.31 -17.94
CA ALA A 82 -5.71 5.57 -18.84
C ALA A 82 -5.86 6.91 -19.57
N ASP A 83 -7.01 7.59 -19.42
CA ASP A 83 -7.28 8.84 -20.09
C ASP A 83 -6.59 9.99 -19.36
N ARG A 84 -5.73 10.71 -20.09
CA ARG A 84 -4.99 11.82 -19.49
C ARG A 84 -5.90 12.96 -19.02
N GLU A 85 -7.03 13.15 -19.67
CA GLU A 85 -7.94 14.23 -19.30
C GLU A 85 -8.70 13.96 -18.03
N SER A 86 -9.02 12.69 -17.77
CA SER A 86 -9.75 12.30 -16.57
C SER A 86 -8.84 11.78 -15.45
N PHE A 87 -7.54 11.69 -15.71
CA PHE A 87 -6.59 11.18 -14.73
C PHE A 87 -6.39 12.18 -13.59
N VAL A 88 -6.54 11.73 -12.37
CA VAL A 88 -6.28 12.54 -11.18
C VAL A 88 -4.88 12.17 -10.67
N PRO A 89 -3.96 13.14 -10.60
CA PRO A 89 -2.63 12.86 -10.06
C PRO A 89 -2.71 12.31 -8.64
N PHE A 90 -1.80 11.41 -8.29
CA PHE A 90 -1.76 10.86 -6.96
C PHE A 90 -0.31 10.81 -6.44
N GLY A 91 -0.17 10.91 -5.13
CA GLY A 91 1.13 10.83 -4.49
C GLY A 91 1.61 9.40 -4.42
N VAL A 92 2.91 9.21 -4.54
CA VAL A 92 3.58 7.92 -4.36
C VAL A 92 4.81 8.17 -3.52
N GLY A 93 5.08 7.30 -2.56
CA GLY A 93 6.26 7.48 -1.72
C GLY A 93 6.73 6.21 -1.08
N TYR A 94 7.86 6.31 -0.41
CA TYR A 94 8.38 5.25 0.43
C TYR A 94 8.17 5.65 1.89
N VAL A 95 7.51 4.78 2.64
CA VAL A 95 7.29 4.98 4.07
C VAL A 95 8.21 4.02 4.82
N GLU A 96 9.06 4.58 5.67
CA GLU A 96 9.96 3.77 6.49
C GLU A 96 9.24 3.37 7.76
N LEU A 97 9.20 2.07 8.02
CA LEU A 97 8.49 1.51 9.16
C LEU A 97 9.47 1.08 10.24
N PRO A 98 9.00 0.99 11.52
CA PRO A 98 9.88 0.59 12.64
C PRO A 98 10.56 -0.75 12.43
N GLU A 99 9.97 -1.64 11.62
CA GLU A 99 10.55 -2.94 11.31
C GLU A 99 11.81 -2.86 10.46
N GLY A 100 12.20 -1.65 10.03
CA GLY A 100 13.41 -1.47 9.23
C GLY A 100 13.21 -1.62 7.75
N ILE A 101 11.97 -1.58 7.28
CA ILE A 101 11.65 -1.72 5.86
C ILE A 101 11.05 -0.41 5.33
N ARG A 102 11.31 -0.10 4.08
CA ARG A 102 10.68 1.01 3.36
C ARG A 102 9.68 0.43 2.38
N VAL A 103 8.43 0.86 2.51
CA VAL A 103 7.34 0.33 1.68
C VAL A 103 6.95 1.39 0.65
N GLU A 104 7.00 1.02 -0.63
CA GLU A 104 6.49 1.88 -1.68
C GLU A 104 4.97 1.83 -1.64
N SER A 105 4.35 3.00 -1.62
CA SER A 105 2.91 3.07 -1.46
C SER A 105 2.33 4.29 -2.16
N ARG A 106 1.08 4.14 -2.55
CA ARG A 106 0.25 5.27 -2.92
C ARG A 106 0.05 6.13 -1.68
N LEU A 107 0.04 7.44 -1.85
CA LEU A 107 -0.23 8.39 -0.78
C LEU A 107 -1.61 9.01 -1.02
N THR A 108 -2.35 9.26 0.06
CA THR A 108 -3.67 9.91 -0.07
C THR A 108 -3.55 11.38 -0.43
N GLU A 109 -2.40 11.99 -0.13
CA GLU A 109 -2.14 13.39 -0.40
C GLU A 109 -1.39 13.54 -1.72
N ASN A 110 -1.81 14.46 -2.57
CA ASN A 110 -1.12 14.75 -3.83
C ASN A 110 -0.62 16.18 -3.94
N ASP A 111 -0.77 16.97 -2.88
CA ASP A 111 -0.30 18.36 -2.86
C ASP A 111 1.15 18.38 -2.37
N PRO A 112 2.10 18.81 -3.23
CA PRO A 112 3.51 18.86 -2.81
C PRO A 112 3.77 19.73 -1.59
N GLU A 113 2.92 20.71 -1.31
CA GLU A 113 3.09 21.57 -0.15
C GLU A 113 2.72 20.87 1.15
N LYS A 114 1.96 19.78 1.06
CA LYS A 114 1.53 19.01 2.23
C LYS A 114 2.35 17.75 2.44
N LEU A 115 3.23 17.43 1.51
CA LEU A 115 4.11 16.28 1.60
C LEU A 115 5.50 16.75 1.99
N CYS A 116 6.05 16.16 3.05
CA CYS A 116 7.38 16.55 3.49
C CYS A 116 8.10 15.32 4.03
N ILE A 117 9.37 15.20 3.67
CA ILE A 117 10.22 14.11 4.16
C ILE A 117 10.30 14.22 5.67
N GLY A 118 10.10 13.12 6.38
CA GLY A 118 10.06 13.07 7.83
C GLY A 118 8.67 13.15 8.43
N LYS A 119 7.65 13.36 7.57
CA LYS A 119 6.26 13.41 8.03
C LYS A 119 5.80 12.04 8.51
N GLU A 120 5.07 12.02 9.63
CA GLU A 120 4.48 10.77 10.10
C GLU A 120 3.32 10.37 9.18
N MET A 121 3.29 9.11 8.81
CA MET A 121 2.29 8.56 7.89
C MET A 121 1.59 7.38 8.54
N GLU A 122 0.32 7.19 8.22
CA GLU A 122 -0.47 6.07 8.74
C GLU A 122 -1.13 5.30 7.61
N LEU A 123 -1.13 3.99 7.75
CA LEU A 123 -1.75 3.09 6.77
C LEU A 123 -3.26 3.26 6.76
N VAL A 124 -3.82 3.33 5.57
CA VAL A 124 -5.28 3.30 5.36
C VAL A 124 -5.56 2.35 4.20
N ILE A 125 -6.79 1.85 4.17
CA ILE A 125 -7.28 1.04 3.05
C ILE A 125 -8.32 1.87 2.34
N GLU A 126 -8.17 2.04 1.04
CA GLU A 126 -9.07 2.89 0.26
C GLU A 126 -9.55 2.16 -0.99
N LYS A 127 -10.67 2.61 -1.52
CA LYS A 127 -11.20 2.08 -2.77
C LYS A 127 -10.32 2.54 -3.92
N PHE A 128 -9.93 1.59 -4.77
CA PHE A 128 -9.14 1.90 -5.96
C PHE A 128 -9.97 1.83 -7.23
N GLY A 129 -10.95 0.93 -7.28
CA GLY A 129 -11.81 0.76 -8.45
C GLY A 129 -12.88 -0.26 -8.17
N GLU A 130 -13.49 -0.77 -9.23
CA GLU A 130 -14.50 -1.80 -9.14
C GLU A 130 -14.20 -2.88 -10.17
N ASP A 131 -14.57 -4.12 -9.85
CA ASP A 131 -14.42 -5.21 -10.81
C ASP A 131 -15.69 -5.32 -11.68
N GLU A 132 -15.71 -6.31 -12.58
CA GLU A 132 -16.83 -6.49 -13.50
C GLU A 132 -18.12 -6.88 -12.78
N GLU A 133 -18.01 -7.42 -11.58
CA GLU A 133 -19.15 -7.85 -10.78
C GLU A 133 -19.67 -6.75 -9.86
N GLY A 134 -19.04 -5.56 -9.88
CA GLY A 134 -19.43 -4.45 -9.05
C GLY A 134 -18.83 -4.46 -7.65
N ASN A 135 -17.91 -5.37 -7.36
CA ASN A 135 -17.21 -5.35 -6.08
C ASN A 135 -16.23 -4.19 -6.02
N GLU A 136 -16.10 -3.58 -4.86
CA GLU A 136 -15.13 -2.50 -4.66
C GLU A 136 -13.74 -3.12 -4.43
N LEU A 137 -12.79 -2.75 -5.28
CA LEU A 137 -11.40 -3.20 -5.14
C LEU A 137 -10.69 -2.27 -4.17
N MET A 138 -10.17 -2.84 -3.09
CA MET A 138 -9.52 -2.08 -2.03
C MET A 138 -8.02 -2.22 -2.10
N THR A 139 -7.31 -1.13 -1.89
CA THR A 139 -5.85 -1.15 -1.86
C THR A 139 -5.37 -0.37 -0.64
N PHE A 140 -4.10 -0.57 -0.29
CA PHE A 140 -3.53 0.18 0.80
C PHE A 140 -2.93 1.49 0.31
N ALA A 141 -2.87 2.46 1.22
CA ALA A 141 -2.20 3.73 0.99
C ALA A 141 -1.73 4.25 2.34
N PHE A 142 -0.93 5.30 2.33
CA PHE A 142 -0.54 5.99 3.55
C PHE A 142 -1.03 7.42 3.50
N GLN A 143 -1.53 7.88 4.64
CA GLN A 143 -2.00 9.25 4.79
C GLN A 143 -1.13 10.01 5.80
N PRO A 144 -0.92 11.32 5.59
CA PRO A 144 -0.23 12.12 6.60
C PRO A 144 -1.01 12.14 7.91
N VAL A 145 -0.29 12.05 9.02
CA VAL A 145 -0.89 12.11 10.36
C VAL A 145 -0.80 13.54 10.87
N GLY A 146 -1.90 14.01 11.43
CA GLY A 146 -1.95 15.35 11.95
C GLY A 146 -2.12 16.41 10.87
N ASP A 147 -1.61 17.58 11.13
CA ASP A 147 -1.81 18.72 10.23
C ASP A 147 -0.89 18.71 9.03
#